data_f27f054ac0cfa955c1f4ca6d5f224757
#
_entry.id   f27f054ac0cfa955c1f4ca6d5f224757
#
_cell.length_a   1.000
_cell.length_b   1.000
_cell.length_c   1.000
_cell.angle_alpha   90.00
_cell.angle_beta   90.00
_cell.angle_gamma   90.00
#
_symmetry.space_group_name_H-M   'P 1'
#
loop_
_entity.id
_entity.type
_entity.pdbx_description
1 polymer ?
#
loop_
_entity_poly.entity_id
_entity_poly.type
_entity_poly.pdbx_seq_one_letter_code
_entity_poly.pdbx_strand_id
1 'polypeptide(L)'
;QHGEVFVTEDGHEGDLDLGHYERFIDENLSRESNFTQGSIYQTLIARERRGDFLGGTVQVIPHVTEAIKERIRRAAEQSGADIVISEIGGTIGDIEGLPFIEAARQFKKEAGPGNVLFVHVTLVPYIAAAHEVKTKPTQHSVKELRSLGVQPDFIVCRSDHEITDGVREKIALFCDVDTDDVLACPDAPSIYEVPISLYEQGFDISALAKMGLAPRKIKLAPWRAFLKAKDACSGDLDIAVVGKYVSLPDAYLSINEALVAAGIAAGRHVNVHLIDGEELTDKNAEKVLGAMDGILVPGGFGARAFEGKIAAARYARENNVPFLGICLGLQAAVCSFARDVCGLEGATSAEFADAAPEGTPFVIDLMPEQEDVEDKGGTMRLGAYPCKVVPGTRAAAAYGEPLV
;
A
#
# COMPACT_ATOMS: atom_id res chain seq x y z
N GLN A 1 -9.94 6.43 -0.96
CA GLN A 1 -8.60 5.91 -0.65
C GLN A 1 -8.11 6.57 0.65
N HIS A 2 -7.57 5.78 1.55
CA HIS A 2 -6.99 6.22 2.81
C HIS A 2 -5.47 6.07 2.71
N GLY A 3 -4.72 7.19 2.78
CA GLY A 3 -3.27 7.15 2.72
C GLY A 3 -2.69 7.25 1.30
N GLU A 4 -1.64 6.47 1.02
CA GLU A 4 -0.92 6.48 -0.25
C GLU A 4 -1.77 5.93 -1.40
N VAL A 5 -1.66 6.56 -2.57
CA VAL A 5 -2.10 5.94 -3.83
C VAL A 5 -0.94 5.13 -4.39
N PHE A 6 -1.05 3.81 -4.33
CA PHE A 6 -0.05 2.91 -4.89
C PHE A 6 -0.26 2.78 -6.39
N VAL A 7 0.82 2.79 -7.16
CA VAL A 7 0.77 2.65 -8.62
C VAL A 7 1.50 1.39 -9.01
N THR A 8 0.78 0.46 -9.65
CA THR A 8 1.38 -0.77 -10.16
C THR A 8 2.27 -0.50 -11.38
N GLU A 9 3.10 -1.46 -11.76
CA GLU A 9 4.02 -1.33 -12.89
C GLU A 9 3.28 -1.01 -14.21
N ASP A 10 2.07 -1.52 -14.40
CA ASP A 10 1.21 -1.25 -15.56
C ASP A 10 0.37 0.05 -15.44
N GLY A 11 0.69 0.92 -14.48
CA GLY A 11 0.11 2.25 -14.31
C GLY A 11 -1.26 2.29 -13.65
N HIS A 12 -1.73 1.20 -13.04
CA HIS A 12 -2.98 1.22 -12.30
C HIS A 12 -2.82 1.90 -10.93
N GLU A 13 -3.69 2.87 -10.65
CA GLU A 13 -3.78 3.51 -9.34
C GLU A 13 -4.65 2.67 -8.41
N GLY A 14 -4.05 2.10 -7.39
CA GLY A 14 -4.69 1.21 -6.42
C GLY A 14 -4.56 1.70 -4.99
N ASP A 15 -4.97 0.85 -4.06
CA ASP A 15 -4.85 1.08 -2.62
C ASP A 15 -3.42 0.86 -2.13
N LEU A 16 -3.09 1.47 -0.99
CA LEU A 16 -1.76 1.35 -0.35
C LEU A 16 -1.37 -0.10 0.00
N ASP A 17 -2.36 -0.96 0.22
CA ASP A 17 -2.14 -2.36 0.57
C ASP A 17 -1.41 -3.15 -0.52
N LEU A 18 -1.54 -2.75 -1.79
CA LEU A 18 -0.78 -3.34 -2.90
C LEU A 18 0.73 -3.26 -2.65
N GLY A 19 1.22 -2.14 -2.12
CA GLY A 19 2.62 -1.97 -1.76
C GLY A 19 3.07 -2.94 -0.67
N HIS A 20 2.21 -3.22 0.32
CA HIS A 20 2.47 -4.26 1.31
C HIS A 20 2.54 -5.63 0.65
N TYR A 21 1.59 -5.98 -0.22
CA TYR A 21 1.58 -7.29 -0.89
C TYR A 21 2.85 -7.50 -1.69
N GLU A 22 3.27 -6.53 -2.53
CA GLU A 22 4.51 -6.63 -3.29
C GLU A 22 5.74 -6.84 -2.39
N ARG A 23 5.85 -6.10 -1.28
CA ARG A 23 6.96 -6.25 -0.32
C ARG A 23 7.01 -7.63 0.33
N PHE A 24 5.84 -8.26 0.57
CA PHE A 24 5.78 -9.57 1.24
C PHE A 24 5.94 -10.74 0.29
N ILE A 25 5.48 -10.64 -0.96
CA ILE A 25 5.55 -11.73 -1.94
C ILE A 25 6.72 -11.60 -2.93
N ASP A 26 7.38 -10.42 -2.97
CA ASP A 26 8.50 -10.11 -3.89
C ASP A 26 8.12 -10.28 -5.37
N GLU A 27 6.90 -9.84 -5.71
CA GLU A 27 6.33 -9.91 -7.05
C GLU A 27 5.59 -8.62 -7.38
N ASN A 28 5.75 -8.11 -8.60
CA ASN A 28 5.01 -6.95 -9.06
C ASN A 28 3.55 -7.30 -9.32
N LEU A 29 2.66 -6.50 -8.78
CA LEU A 29 1.23 -6.61 -9.00
C LEU A 29 0.78 -5.80 -10.22
N SER A 30 -0.43 -6.09 -10.70
CA SER A 30 -1.02 -5.46 -11.87
C SER A 30 -2.40 -4.88 -11.56
N ARG A 31 -3.02 -4.23 -12.55
CA ARG A 31 -4.40 -3.73 -12.45
C ARG A 31 -5.44 -4.80 -12.14
N GLU A 32 -5.14 -6.06 -12.40
CA GLU A 32 -6.06 -7.15 -12.05
C GLU A 32 -5.98 -7.52 -10.57
N SER A 33 -4.94 -7.06 -9.86
CA SER A 33 -4.73 -7.35 -8.43
C SER A 33 -5.53 -6.46 -7.49
N ASN A 34 -6.17 -5.39 -8.00
CA ASN A 34 -7.01 -4.50 -7.20
C ASN A 34 -8.24 -4.07 -7.97
N PHE A 35 -9.39 -4.09 -7.31
CA PHE A 35 -10.61 -3.51 -7.85
C PHE A 35 -11.56 -3.04 -6.75
N THR A 36 -12.29 -1.99 -7.02
CA THR A 36 -13.24 -1.38 -6.09
C THR A 36 -14.67 -1.68 -6.51
N GLN A 37 -15.60 -1.54 -5.57
CA GLN A 37 -17.04 -1.61 -5.86
C GLN A 37 -17.43 -0.64 -6.98
N GLY A 38 -16.87 0.58 -6.96
CA GLY A 38 -17.12 1.59 -7.99
C GLY A 38 -16.73 1.11 -9.39
N SER A 39 -15.56 0.47 -9.55
CA SER A 39 -15.10 -0.06 -10.84
C SER A 39 -15.98 -1.20 -11.36
N ILE A 40 -16.50 -2.05 -10.47
CA ILE A 40 -17.46 -3.11 -10.81
C ILE A 40 -18.77 -2.50 -11.33
N TYR A 41 -19.34 -1.55 -10.60
CA TYR A 41 -20.60 -0.91 -11.01
C TYR A 41 -20.43 -0.10 -12.30
N GLN A 42 -19.35 0.66 -12.45
CA GLN A 42 -19.05 1.39 -13.68
C GLN A 42 -19.02 0.46 -14.90
N THR A 43 -18.35 -0.67 -14.78
CA THR A 43 -18.27 -1.67 -15.84
C THR A 43 -19.67 -2.23 -16.18
N LEU A 44 -20.48 -2.56 -15.18
CA LEU A 44 -21.82 -3.10 -15.38
C LEU A 44 -22.77 -2.08 -15.99
N ILE A 45 -22.74 -0.83 -15.53
CA ILE A 45 -23.54 0.26 -16.09
C ILE A 45 -23.16 0.49 -17.56
N ALA A 46 -21.88 0.52 -17.88
CA ALA A 46 -21.43 0.66 -19.27
C ALA A 46 -21.92 -0.49 -20.16
N ARG A 47 -21.91 -1.72 -19.68
CA ARG A 47 -22.43 -2.91 -20.39
C ARG A 47 -23.94 -2.85 -20.56
N GLU A 48 -24.68 -2.45 -19.52
CA GLU A 48 -26.13 -2.27 -19.59
C GLU A 48 -26.52 -1.23 -20.66
N ARG A 49 -25.82 -0.06 -20.66
CA ARG A 49 -26.04 1.00 -21.64
C ARG A 49 -25.75 0.59 -23.09
N ARG A 50 -24.79 -0.32 -23.30
CA ARG A 50 -24.51 -0.90 -24.62
C ARG A 50 -25.54 -1.95 -25.06
N GLY A 51 -26.40 -2.43 -24.15
CA GLY A 51 -27.38 -3.46 -24.43
C GLY A 51 -26.85 -4.90 -24.29
N ASP A 52 -25.73 -5.13 -23.64
CA ASP A 52 -25.09 -6.43 -23.49
C ASP A 52 -26.00 -7.46 -22.75
N PHE A 53 -26.98 -6.97 -21.99
CA PHE A 53 -27.90 -7.81 -21.22
C PHE A 53 -29.25 -8.09 -21.96
N LEU A 54 -29.36 -7.70 -23.22
CA LEU A 54 -30.51 -8.01 -24.11
C LEU A 54 -31.86 -7.63 -23.49
N GLY A 55 -31.95 -6.55 -22.73
CA GLY A 55 -33.16 -6.07 -22.07
C GLY A 55 -33.47 -6.79 -20.73
N GLY A 56 -32.61 -7.68 -20.27
CA GLY A 56 -32.72 -8.29 -18.94
C GLY A 56 -32.46 -7.29 -17.83
N THR A 57 -33.12 -7.47 -16.67
CA THR A 57 -32.88 -6.65 -15.48
C THR A 57 -31.52 -6.98 -14.88
N VAL A 58 -30.64 -5.98 -14.75
CA VAL A 58 -29.36 -6.10 -14.08
C VAL A 58 -29.57 -6.04 -12.56
N GLN A 59 -29.07 -7.02 -11.83
CA GLN A 59 -29.26 -7.17 -10.40
C GLN A 59 -27.91 -7.42 -9.70
N VAL A 60 -27.87 -7.22 -8.38
CA VAL A 60 -26.67 -7.55 -7.59
C VAL A 60 -26.32 -9.02 -7.75
N ILE A 61 -27.31 -9.91 -7.58
CA ILE A 61 -27.20 -11.33 -7.88
C ILE A 61 -28.01 -11.59 -9.16
N PRO A 62 -27.42 -12.13 -10.23
CA PRO A 62 -26.04 -12.65 -10.33
C PRO A 62 -25.02 -11.67 -10.89
N HIS A 63 -25.38 -10.48 -11.38
CA HIS A 63 -24.53 -9.70 -12.28
C HIS A 63 -23.31 -9.08 -11.56
N VAL A 64 -23.53 -8.44 -10.38
CA VAL A 64 -22.44 -7.85 -9.60
C VAL A 64 -21.57 -8.97 -9.02
N THR A 65 -22.18 -10.01 -8.46
CA THR A 65 -21.41 -11.12 -7.87
C THR A 65 -20.59 -11.87 -8.93
N GLU A 66 -21.11 -12.05 -10.15
CA GLU A 66 -20.34 -12.67 -11.24
C GLU A 66 -19.17 -11.78 -11.69
N ALA A 67 -19.39 -10.46 -11.79
CA ALA A 67 -18.31 -9.53 -12.13
C ALA A 67 -17.18 -9.55 -11.10
N ILE A 68 -17.50 -9.66 -9.81
CA ILE A 68 -16.50 -9.80 -8.74
C ILE A 68 -15.73 -11.12 -8.89
N LYS A 69 -16.43 -12.24 -9.04
CA LYS A 69 -15.80 -13.56 -9.23
C LYS A 69 -14.91 -13.61 -10.46
N GLU A 70 -15.31 -12.96 -11.53
CA GLU A 70 -14.53 -12.87 -12.77
C GLU A 70 -13.22 -12.12 -12.56
N ARG A 71 -13.20 -11.02 -11.77
CA ARG A 71 -11.98 -10.30 -11.43
C ARG A 71 -11.01 -11.19 -10.64
N ILE A 72 -11.51 -11.96 -9.67
CA ILE A 72 -10.68 -12.92 -8.92
C ILE A 72 -10.08 -13.98 -9.85
N ARG A 73 -10.87 -14.53 -10.78
CA ARG A 73 -10.37 -15.52 -11.75
C ARG A 73 -9.29 -14.93 -12.66
N ARG A 74 -9.49 -13.71 -13.16
CA ARG A 74 -8.51 -13.04 -14.02
C ARG A 74 -7.18 -12.80 -13.29
N ALA A 75 -7.23 -12.34 -12.04
CA ALA A 75 -6.02 -12.20 -11.24
C ALA A 75 -5.26 -13.52 -11.09
N ALA A 76 -5.99 -14.62 -10.86
CA ALA A 76 -5.41 -15.97 -10.79
C ALA A 76 -4.80 -16.43 -12.12
N GLU A 77 -5.52 -16.24 -13.21
CA GLU A 77 -5.06 -16.63 -14.55
C GLU A 77 -3.84 -15.83 -15.00
N GLN A 78 -3.85 -14.53 -14.75
CA GLN A 78 -2.75 -13.66 -15.15
C GLN A 78 -1.47 -13.92 -14.36
N SER A 79 -1.60 -14.13 -13.05
CA SER A 79 -0.44 -14.42 -12.20
C SER A 79 0.12 -15.82 -12.39
N GLY A 80 -0.73 -16.79 -12.83
CA GLY A 80 -0.36 -18.20 -12.88
C GLY A 80 -0.02 -18.81 -11.52
N ALA A 81 -0.46 -18.18 -10.43
CA ALA A 81 -0.16 -18.60 -9.08
C ALA A 81 -0.92 -19.88 -8.69
N ASP A 82 -0.24 -20.79 -7.97
CA ASP A 82 -0.86 -21.99 -7.40
C ASP A 82 -1.90 -21.63 -6.32
N ILE A 83 -1.68 -20.54 -5.59
CA ILE A 83 -2.55 -20.06 -4.51
C ILE A 83 -2.77 -18.55 -4.70
N VAL A 84 -4.02 -18.12 -4.64
CA VAL A 84 -4.40 -16.71 -4.71
C VAL A 84 -5.02 -16.31 -3.39
N ILE A 85 -4.54 -15.24 -2.80
CA ILE A 85 -5.09 -14.63 -1.59
C ILE A 85 -5.89 -13.41 -2.01
N SER A 86 -7.20 -13.44 -1.81
CA SER A 86 -8.10 -12.32 -2.07
C SER A 86 -8.52 -11.68 -0.75
N GLU A 87 -8.18 -10.42 -0.57
CA GLU A 87 -8.60 -9.64 0.59
C GLU A 87 -9.91 -8.91 0.28
N ILE A 88 -10.84 -8.94 1.22
CA ILE A 88 -12.08 -8.16 1.17
C ILE A 88 -12.02 -7.16 2.31
N GLY A 89 -11.83 -5.89 1.95
CA GLY A 89 -11.72 -4.80 2.90
C GLY A 89 -13.04 -4.46 3.59
N GLY A 90 -12.94 -3.78 4.72
CA GLY A 90 -14.07 -3.32 5.52
C GLY A 90 -14.48 -4.30 6.63
N THR A 91 -15.47 -3.88 7.40
CA THR A 91 -16.00 -4.65 8.53
C THR A 91 -17.14 -5.56 8.08
N ILE A 92 -17.16 -6.80 8.56
CA ILE A 92 -18.29 -7.71 8.29
C ILE A 92 -19.59 -7.10 8.85
N GLY A 93 -20.60 -7.00 7.97
CA GLY A 93 -21.87 -6.35 8.26
C GLY A 93 -22.04 -4.99 7.60
N ASP A 94 -20.97 -4.40 7.07
CA ASP A 94 -21.08 -3.17 6.30
C ASP A 94 -21.82 -3.43 4.98
N ILE A 95 -22.74 -2.53 4.64
CA ILE A 95 -23.65 -2.68 3.47
C ILE A 95 -22.87 -2.80 2.17
N GLU A 96 -21.83 -2.01 2.01
CA GLU A 96 -20.97 -1.98 0.82
C GLU A 96 -20.18 -3.28 0.64
N GLY A 97 -19.88 -4.01 1.70
CA GLY A 97 -19.18 -5.29 1.64
C GLY A 97 -20.05 -6.48 1.22
N LEU A 98 -21.38 -6.38 1.35
CA LEU A 98 -22.27 -7.51 1.15
C LEU A 98 -22.16 -8.20 -0.22
N PRO A 99 -22.05 -7.49 -1.36
CA PRO A 99 -21.87 -8.13 -2.66
C PRO A 99 -20.59 -8.96 -2.77
N PHE A 100 -19.52 -8.52 -2.11
CA PHE A 100 -18.24 -9.24 -2.10
C PHE A 100 -18.31 -10.51 -1.27
N ILE A 101 -18.92 -10.45 -0.08
CA ILE A 101 -19.12 -11.63 0.78
C ILE A 101 -20.02 -12.66 0.07
N GLU A 102 -21.10 -12.21 -0.58
CA GLU A 102 -21.97 -13.09 -1.36
C GLU A 102 -21.23 -13.69 -2.54
N ALA A 103 -20.40 -12.93 -3.27
CA ALA A 103 -19.56 -13.44 -4.34
C ALA A 103 -18.57 -14.50 -3.84
N ALA A 104 -17.91 -14.25 -2.70
CA ALA A 104 -16.98 -15.19 -2.07
C ALA A 104 -17.70 -16.50 -1.65
N ARG A 105 -18.90 -16.41 -1.08
CA ARG A 105 -19.73 -17.56 -0.74
C ARG A 105 -20.07 -18.40 -1.98
N GLN A 106 -20.48 -17.74 -3.07
CA GLN A 106 -20.76 -18.40 -4.35
C GLN A 106 -19.50 -19.05 -4.93
N PHE A 107 -18.37 -18.31 -4.87
CA PHE A 107 -17.07 -18.79 -5.40
C PHE A 107 -16.62 -20.09 -4.72
N LYS A 108 -16.73 -20.18 -3.37
CA LYS A 108 -16.41 -21.42 -2.63
C LYS A 108 -17.24 -22.61 -3.12
N LYS A 109 -18.55 -22.38 -3.38
CA LYS A 109 -19.43 -23.42 -3.88
C LYS A 109 -19.06 -23.86 -5.29
N GLU A 110 -18.72 -22.92 -6.18
CA GLU A 110 -18.36 -23.19 -7.58
C GLU A 110 -17.00 -23.87 -7.70
N ALA A 111 -16.01 -23.43 -6.91
CA ALA A 111 -14.68 -24.01 -6.89
C ALA A 111 -14.65 -25.43 -6.31
N GLY A 112 -15.64 -25.80 -5.51
CA GLY A 112 -15.74 -27.12 -4.88
C GLY A 112 -14.93 -27.24 -3.58
N PRO A 113 -15.13 -28.36 -2.86
CA PRO A 113 -14.51 -28.59 -1.57
C PRO A 113 -12.97 -28.56 -1.63
N GLY A 114 -12.33 -27.95 -0.64
CA GLY A 114 -10.88 -27.90 -0.52
C GLY A 114 -10.17 -26.85 -1.39
N ASN A 115 -10.89 -26.16 -2.29
CA ASN A 115 -10.29 -25.18 -3.18
C ASN A 115 -10.40 -23.72 -2.68
N VAL A 116 -11.17 -23.46 -1.64
CA VAL A 116 -11.32 -22.12 -1.04
C VAL A 116 -11.36 -22.22 0.46
N LEU A 117 -10.52 -21.44 1.13
CA LEU A 117 -10.51 -21.25 2.58
C LEU A 117 -10.93 -19.82 2.90
N PHE A 118 -11.64 -19.65 4.01
CA PHE A 118 -11.96 -18.34 4.57
C PHE A 118 -11.15 -18.08 5.83
N VAL A 119 -10.34 -17.03 5.79
CA VAL A 119 -9.57 -16.52 6.92
C VAL A 119 -10.25 -15.25 7.41
N HIS A 120 -10.78 -15.28 8.62
CA HIS A 120 -11.45 -14.13 9.22
C HIS A 120 -10.53 -13.41 10.19
N VAL A 121 -10.12 -12.20 9.82
CA VAL A 121 -9.32 -11.32 10.70
C VAL A 121 -10.27 -10.53 11.59
N THR A 122 -10.03 -10.55 12.90
CA THR A 122 -10.93 -9.93 13.87
C THR A 122 -10.16 -9.28 15.02
N LEU A 123 -10.80 -8.32 15.69
CA LEU A 123 -10.24 -7.63 16.84
C LEU A 123 -10.66 -8.33 18.15
N VAL A 124 -9.67 -8.58 19.01
CA VAL A 124 -9.84 -9.05 20.39
C VAL A 124 -9.34 -7.95 21.33
N PRO A 125 -10.18 -6.97 21.69
CA PRO A 125 -9.76 -5.80 22.44
C PRO A 125 -9.46 -6.15 23.89
N TYR A 126 -8.44 -5.49 24.45
CA TYR A 126 -8.17 -5.49 25.88
C TYR A 126 -8.95 -4.38 26.57
N ILE A 127 -9.62 -4.70 27.66
CA ILE A 127 -10.36 -3.73 28.49
C ILE A 127 -9.55 -3.47 29.75
N ALA A 128 -8.87 -2.33 29.80
CA ALA A 128 -7.98 -1.96 30.89
C ALA A 128 -8.69 -1.99 32.28
N ALA A 129 -9.93 -1.52 32.36
CA ALA A 129 -10.70 -1.53 33.60
C ALA A 129 -11.05 -2.93 34.12
N ALA A 130 -11.10 -3.94 33.25
CA ALA A 130 -11.40 -5.33 33.59
C ALA A 130 -10.15 -6.21 33.62
N HIS A 131 -8.99 -5.68 33.21
CA HIS A 131 -7.71 -6.40 33.06
C HIS A 131 -7.83 -7.70 32.26
N GLU A 132 -8.62 -7.69 31.19
CA GLU A 132 -8.82 -8.88 30.37
C GLU A 132 -9.09 -8.54 28.89
N VAL A 133 -8.74 -9.48 27.99
CA VAL A 133 -9.14 -9.44 26.60
C VAL A 133 -10.59 -9.91 26.44
N LYS A 134 -11.34 -9.29 25.55
CA LYS A 134 -12.77 -9.57 25.32
C LYS A 134 -12.99 -10.30 23.99
N THR A 135 -13.51 -11.51 24.07
CA THR A 135 -13.80 -12.35 22.88
C THR A 135 -15.17 -12.05 22.25
N LYS A 136 -16.03 -11.28 22.90
CA LYS A 136 -17.38 -10.99 22.39
C LYS A 136 -17.41 -10.29 21.04
N PRO A 137 -16.57 -9.27 20.75
CA PRO A 137 -16.54 -8.65 19.42
C PRO A 137 -16.25 -9.68 18.31
N THR A 138 -15.25 -10.55 18.51
CA THR A 138 -14.93 -11.65 17.61
C THR A 138 -16.12 -12.60 17.40
N GLN A 139 -16.76 -13.04 18.49
CA GLN A 139 -17.94 -13.92 18.42
C GLN A 139 -19.08 -13.28 17.63
N HIS A 140 -19.32 -11.96 17.80
CA HIS A 140 -20.34 -11.23 17.06
C HIS A 140 -19.98 -11.11 15.57
N SER A 141 -18.73 -10.78 15.25
CA SER A 141 -18.25 -10.67 13.88
C SER A 141 -18.38 -12.00 13.13
N VAL A 142 -17.96 -13.11 13.74
CA VAL A 142 -18.11 -14.46 13.15
C VAL A 142 -19.60 -14.85 13.02
N LYS A 143 -20.43 -14.51 14.01
CA LYS A 143 -21.88 -14.76 13.93
C LYS A 143 -22.50 -14.01 12.74
N GLU A 144 -22.11 -12.77 12.51
CA GLU A 144 -22.58 -11.99 11.36
C GLU A 144 -22.12 -12.61 10.04
N LEU A 145 -20.84 -12.98 9.92
CA LEU A 145 -20.29 -13.68 8.76
C LEU A 145 -21.06 -14.98 8.45
N ARG A 146 -21.37 -15.76 9.49
CA ARG A 146 -22.16 -17.01 9.36
C ARG A 146 -23.60 -16.73 8.93
N SER A 147 -24.20 -15.62 9.36
CA SER A 147 -25.55 -15.23 8.91
C SER A 147 -25.60 -14.92 7.41
N LEU A 148 -24.48 -14.52 6.82
CA LEU A 148 -24.28 -14.34 5.38
C LEU A 148 -23.92 -15.65 4.64
N GLY A 149 -23.89 -16.79 5.35
CA GLY A 149 -23.64 -18.12 4.79
C GLY A 149 -22.15 -18.46 4.62
N VAL A 150 -21.26 -17.77 5.29
CA VAL A 150 -19.80 -18.02 5.27
C VAL A 150 -19.34 -18.51 6.63
N GLN A 151 -18.81 -19.75 6.71
CA GLN A 151 -18.12 -20.28 7.86
C GLN A 151 -16.62 -20.04 7.67
N PRO A 152 -15.92 -19.36 8.59
CA PRO A 152 -14.47 -19.23 8.51
C PRO A 152 -13.78 -20.57 8.75
N ASP A 153 -12.71 -20.81 8.01
CA ASP A 153 -11.81 -21.96 8.21
C ASP A 153 -10.71 -21.64 9.22
N PHE A 154 -10.37 -20.33 9.34
CA PHE A 154 -9.41 -19.79 10.32
C PHE A 154 -9.91 -18.47 10.89
N ILE A 155 -9.51 -18.19 12.13
CA ILE A 155 -9.73 -16.90 12.79
C ILE A 155 -8.37 -16.34 13.21
N VAL A 156 -8.03 -15.15 12.69
CA VAL A 156 -6.82 -14.42 13.09
C VAL A 156 -7.19 -13.33 14.07
N CYS A 157 -6.71 -13.45 15.29
CA CYS A 157 -7.06 -12.57 16.41
C CYS A 157 -6.05 -11.43 16.54
N ARG A 158 -6.42 -10.23 16.07
CA ARG A 158 -5.64 -9.00 16.30
C ARG A 158 -5.88 -8.48 17.72
N SER A 159 -4.82 -8.17 18.42
CA SER A 159 -4.87 -7.61 19.77
C SER A 159 -3.61 -6.81 20.07
N ASP A 160 -3.71 -5.86 20.99
CA ASP A 160 -2.58 -5.17 21.61
C ASP A 160 -1.97 -5.96 22.80
N HIS A 161 -2.58 -7.10 23.13
CA HIS A 161 -2.19 -7.97 24.23
C HIS A 161 -2.09 -9.43 23.78
N GLU A 162 -1.41 -10.24 24.58
CA GLU A 162 -1.28 -11.68 24.37
C GLU A 162 -2.64 -12.39 24.32
N ILE A 163 -2.83 -13.27 23.35
CA ILE A 163 -3.98 -14.15 23.21
C ILE A 163 -3.61 -15.51 23.81
N THR A 164 -4.05 -15.77 25.04
CA THR A 164 -3.77 -17.00 25.75
C THR A 164 -4.53 -18.20 25.17
N ASP A 165 -4.08 -19.43 25.48
CA ASP A 165 -4.75 -20.65 25.03
C ASP A 165 -6.23 -20.71 25.48
N GLY A 166 -6.55 -20.29 26.71
CA GLY A 166 -7.94 -20.25 27.17
C GLY A 166 -8.81 -19.25 26.40
N VAL A 167 -8.24 -18.17 25.88
CA VAL A 167 -8.93 -17.24 24.97
C VAL A 167 -9.13 -17.88 23.60
N ARG A 168 -8.15 -18.60 23.07
CA ARG A 168 -8.24 -19.34 21.81
C ARG A 168 -9.31 -20.43 21.88
N GLU A 169 -9.29 -21.27 22.91
CA GLU A 169 -10.28 -22.32 23.14
C GLU A 169 -11.71 -21.74 23.21
N LYS A 170 -11.87 -20.62 23.90
CA LYS A 170 -13.16 -19.94 24.00
C LYS A 170 -13.65 -19.42 22.66
N ILE A 171 -12.78 -18.81 21.86
CA ILE A 171 -13.12 -18.35 20.50
C ILE A 171 -13.48 -19.55 19.62
N ALA A 172 -12.66 -20.59 19.63
CA ALA A 172 -12.87 -21.82 18.88
C ALA A 172 -14.27 -22.42 19.15
N LEU A 173 -14.63 -22.59 20.43
CA LEU A 173 -15.91 -23.12 20.85
C LEU A 173 -17.10 -22.30 20.35
N PHE A 174 -17.04 -20.95 20.48
CA PHE A 174 -18.17 -20.09 20.10
C PHE A 174 -18.26 -19.83 18.59
N CYS A 175 -17.16 -19.98 17.86
CA CYS A 175 -17.08 -19.70 16.44
C CYS A 175 -17.11 -20.96 15.56
N ASP A 176 -17.14 -22.15 16.18
CA ASP A 176 -17.23 -23.45 15.50
C ASP A 176 -16.03 -23.68 14.56
N VAL A 177 -14.83 -23.51 15.11
CA VAL A 177 -13.54 -23.80 14.47
C VAL A 177 -12.67 -24.61 15.44
N ASP A 178 -11.66 -25.31 14.92
CA ASP A 178 -10.70 -26.00 15.80
C ASP A 178 -9.81 -24.97 16.52
N THR A 179 -9.34 -25.31 17.74
CA THR A 179 -8.50 -24.40 18.52
C THR A 179 -7.20 -24.05 17.80
N ASP A 180 -6.64 -24.98 17.03
CA ASP A 180 -5.41 -24.77 16.25
C ASP A 180 -5.63 -23.84 15.05
N ASP A 181 -6.86 -23.62 14.65
CA ASP A 181 -7.25 -22.68 13.58
C ASP A 181 -7.57 -21.26 14.09
N VAL A 182 -7.48 -21.06 15.42
CA VAL A 182 -7.54 -19.72 16.03
C VAL A 182 -6.11 -19.23 16.24
N LEU A 183 -5.68 -18.30 15.43
CA LEU A 183 -4.31 -17.78 15.38
C LEU A 183 -4.21 -16.47 16.16
N ALA A 184 -3.21 -16.37 17.03
CA ALA A 184 -2.90 -15.13 17.72
C ALA A 184 -2.06 -14.23 16.80
N CYS A 185 -2.45 -12.98 16.68
CA CYS A 185 -1.70 -11.97 15.92
C CYS A 185 -1.64 -10.68 16.74
N PRO A 186 -0.89 -10.66 17.85
CA PRO A 186 -0.69 -9.46 18.64
C PRO A 186 0.09 -8.41 17.87
N ASP A 187 0.09 -7.17 18.37
CA ASP A 187 0.93 -6.11 17.83
C ASP A 187 2.40 -6.52 17.91
N ALA A 188 3.08 -6.44 16.79
CA ALA A 188 4.49 -6.80 16.67
C ALA A 188 5.35 -5.53 16.51
N PRO A 189 6.63 -5.56 16.96
CA PRO A 189 7.55 -4.43 16.77
C PRO A 189 7.77 -4.09 15.28
N SER A 190 7.54 -5.06 14.40
CA SER A 190 7.60 -4.89 12.95
C SER A 190 6.58 -5.80 12.26
N ILE A 191 5.93 -5.26 11.22
CA ILE A 191 5.02 -6.07 10.38
C ILE A 191 5.74 -7.27 9.75
N TYR A 192 7.04 -7.18 9.56
CA TYR A 192 7.87 -8.26 9.01
C TYR A 192 8.08 -9.45 9.97
N GLU A 193 7.65 -9.35 11.24
CA GLU A 193 7.64 -10.46 12.19
C GLU A 193 6.39 -11.33 12.05
N VAL A 194 5.29 -10.78 11.52
CA VAL A 194 4.00 -11.45 11.43
C VAL A 194 4.05 -12.78 10.67
N PRO A 195 4.73 -12.91 9.51
CA PRO A 195 4.84 -14.20 8.82
C PRO A 195 5.54 -15.29 9.64
N ILE A 196 6.53 -14.91 10.44
CA ILE A 196 7.22 -15.84 11.33
C ILE A 196 6.27 -16.32 12.43
N SER A 197 5.54 -15.40 13.05
CA SER A 197 4.55 -15.72 14.08
C SER A 197 3.45 -16.66 13.58
N LEU A 198 2.92 -16.42 12.39
CA LEU A 198 1.91 -17.30 11.78
C LEU A 198 2.48 -18.68 11.42
N TYR A 199 3.71 -18.73 10.91
CA TYR A 199 4.41 -19.98 10.65
C TYR A 199 4.65 -20.82 11.92
N GLU A 200 5.08 -20.19 13.01
CA GLU A 200 5.35 -20.86 14.29
C GLU A 200 4.08 -21.41 14.93
N GLN A 201 2.90 -20.86 14.60
CA GLN A 201 1.61 -21.39 14.98
C GLN A 201 1.10 -22.51 14.03
N GLY A 202 1.82 -22.84 12.96
CA GLY A 202 1.46 -23.90 12.03
C GLY A 202 0.37 -23.55 11.01
N PHE A 203 0.11 -22.26 10.80
CA PHE A 203 -0.92 -21.79 9.86
C PHE A 203 -0.76 -22.34 8.44
N ASP A 204 0.48 -22.33 7.94
CA ASP A 204 0.80 -22.83 6.61
C ASP A 204 0.51 -24.33 6.46
N ILE A 205 0.87 -25.14 7.45
CA ILE A 205 0.65 -26.59 7.45
C ILE A 205 -0.85 -26.89 7.49
N SER A 206 -1.60 -26.23 8.39
CA SER A 206 -3.05 -26.42 8.51
C SER A 206 -3.79 -25.96 7.25
N ALA A 207 -3.42 -24.80 6.67
CA ALA A 207 -4.03 -24.31 5.45
C ALA A 207 -3.81 -25.26 4.26
N LEU A 208 -2.57 -25.72 4.05
CA LEU A 208 -2.24 -26.67 3.00
C LEU A 208 -3.00 -28.01 3.19
N ALA A 209 -3.07 -28.51 4.42
CA ALA A 209 -3.81 -29.74 4.73
C ALA A 209 -5.31 -29.61 4.40
N LYS A 210 -5.94 -28.48 4.78
CA LYS A 210 -7.37 -28.21 4.46
C LYS A 210 -7.61 -28.10 2.96
N MET A 211 -6.61 -27.67 2.18
CA MET A 211 -6.65 -27.61 0.72
C MET A 211 -6.25 -28.93 0.03
N GLY A 212 -5.89 -29.96 0.80
CA GLY A 212 -5.40 -31.22 0.25
C GLY A 212 -4.06 -31.13 -0.45
N LEU A 213 -3.27 -30.08 -0.15
CA LEU A 213 -1.95 -29.85 -0.70
C LEU A 213 -0.87 -30.42 0.20
N ALA A 214 0.20 -30.95 -0.39
CA ALA A 214 1.33 -31.43 0.38
C ALA A 214 2.14 -30.28 0.98
N PRO A 215 2.56 -30.39 2.26
CA PRO A 215 3.43 -29.40 2.87
C PRO A 215 4.73 -29.26 2.09
N ARG A 216 5.18 -28.01 1.88
CA ARG A 216 6.50 -27.71 1.27
C ARG A 216 7.46 -27.20 2.34
N LYS A 217 8.75 -27.46 2.15
CA LYS A 217 9.78 -26.88 3.03
C LYS A 217 9.87 -25.38 2.79
N ILE A 218 9.52 -24.60 3.78
CA ILE A 218 9.58 -23.14 3.73
C ILE A 218 11.03 -22.67 3.96
N LYS A 219 11.47 -21.67 3.19
CA LYS A 219 12.79 -21.07 3.28
C LYS A 219 12.70 -19.73 4.05
N LEU A 220 12.63 -19.79 5.37
CA LEU A 220 12.58 -18.59 6.22
C LEU A 220 13.95 -18.00 6.57
N ALA A 221 15.05 -18.63 6.18
CA ALA A 221 16.38 -18.14 6.52
C ALA A 221 16.68 -16.72 6.01
N PRO A 222 16.36 -16.33 4.75
CA PRO A 222 16.54 -14.96 4.29
C PRO A 222 15.69 -13.96 5.08
N TRP A 223 14.42 -14.32 5.38
CA TRP A 223 13.52 -13.49 6.16
C TRP A 223 14.01 -13.25 7.60
N ARG A 224 14.45 -14.33 8.28
CA ARG A 224 15.07 -14.23 9.61
C ARG A 224 16.37 -13.44 9.59
N ALA A 225 17.16 -13.52 8.50
CA ALA A 225 18.37 -12.73 8.32
C ALA A 225 18.06 -11.23 8.19
N PHE A 226 16.99 -10.86 7.48
CA PHE A 226 16.51 -9.48 7.38
C PHE A 226 16.10 -8.93 8.75
N LEU A 227 15.29 -9.66 9.52
CA LEU A 227 14.90 -9.26 10.87
C LEU A 227 16.12 -9.09 11.79
N LYS A 228 17.06 -10.03 11.73
CA LYS A 228 18.31 -9.92 12.49
C LYS A 228 19.15 -8.71 12.08
N ALA A 229 19.21 -8.38 10.79
CA ALA A 229 19.90 -7.18 10.30
C ALA A 229 19.23 -5.91 10.81
N LYS A 230 17.90 -5.86 10.83
CA LYS A 230 17.12 -4.78 11.42
C LYS A 230 17.46 -4.56 12.90
N ASP A 231 17.47 -5.64 13.69
CA ASP A 231 17.78 -5.57 15.13
C ASP A 231 19.25 -5.22 15.43
N ALA A 232 20.14 -5.47 14.47
CA ALA A 232 21.57 -5.18 14.58
C ALA A 232 21.95 -3.76 14.14
N CYS A 233 21.00 -2.96 13.64
CA CYS A 233 21.25 -1.56 13.26
C CYS A 233 21.78 -0.75 14.45
N SER A 234 22.67 0.16 14.18
CA SER A 234 23.26 1.03 15.20
C SER A 234 23.55 2.44 14.69
N GLY A 235 23.22 3.45 15.51
CA GLY A 235 23.31 4.85 15.12
C GLY A 235 22.16 5.28 14.20
N ASP A 236 21.75 6.51 14.38
CA ASP A 236 20.56 7.09 13.76
C ASP A 236 20.92 7.92 12.52
N LEU A 237 20.02 8.02 11.57
CA LEU A 237 20.01 8.97 10.47
C LEU A 237 18.66 9.68 10.48
N ASP A 238 18.71 11.00 10.52
CA ASP A 238 17.52 11.85 10.50
C ASP A 238 17.22 12.33 9.07
N ILE A 239 16.12 11.86 8.48
CA ILE A 239 15.73 12.17 7.10
C ILE A 239 14.47 13.03 7.11
N ALA A 240 14.54 14.23 6.54
CA ALA A 240 13.38 15.07 6.31
C ALA A 240 12.63 14.59 5.07
N VAL A 241 11.33 14.34 5.19
CA VAL A 241 10.41 14.14 4.07
C VAL A 241 9.53 15.38 3.94
N VAL A 242 9.86 16.26 2.99
CA VAL A 242 9.17 17.55 2.79
C VAL A 242 7.99 17.37 1.85
N GLY A 243 6.81 17.17 2.43
CA GLY A 243 5.57 16.82 1.73
C GLY A 243 4.44 17.80 1.97
N LYS A 244 3.26 17.48 1.44
CA LYS A 244 2.03 18.23 1.68
C LYS A 244 0.91 17.43 2.36
N TYR A 245 1.12 16.13 2.54
CA TYR A 245 0.13 15.22 3.17
C TYR A 245 0.63 14.70 4.52
N VAL A 246 1.37 15.53 5.23
CA VAL A 246 2.06 15.15 6.48
C VAL A 246 1.13 14.86 7.66
N SER A 247 -0.13 15.30 7.58
CA SER A 247 -1.17 14.98 8.57
C SER A 247 -1.69 13.55 8.48
N LEU A 248 -1.38 12.85 7.39
CA LEU A 248 -1.75 11.45 7.14
C LEU A 248 -0.47 10.62 7.05
N PRO A 249 -0.05 9.91 8.11
CA PRO A 249 1.20 9.15 8.12
C PRO A 249 1.31 8.16 6.95
N ASP A 250 0.20 7.52 6.60
CA ASP A 250 0.15 6.52 5.52
C ASP A 250 0.24 7.11 4.11
N ALA A 251 0.19 8.45 3.96
CA ALA A 251 0.31 9.07 2.63
C ALA A 251 1.69 8.86 1.98
N TYR A 252 2.71 8.56 2.77
CA TYR A 252 4.08 8.32 2.32
C TYR A 252 4.60 6.94 2.74
N LEU A 253 3.71 5.95 2.88
CA LEU A 253 4.02 4.63 3.40
C LEU A 253 5.16 3.95 2.65
N SER A 254 5.10 3.87 1.32
CA SER A 254 6.16 3.24 0.51
C SER A 254 7.51 3.97 0.61
N ILE A 255 7.49 5.29 0.76
CA ILE A 255 8.71 6.08 0.99
C ILE A 255 9.31 5.74 2.35
N ASN A 256 8.47 5.67 3.39
CA ASN A 256 8.92 5.32 4.74
C ASN A 256 9.51 3.91 4.77
N GLU A 257 8.84 2.93 4.18
CA GLU A 257 9.32 1.56 4.08
C GLU A 257 10.63 1.45 3.28
N ALA A 258 10.76 2.20 2.19
CA ALA A 258 11.99 2.25 1.40
C ALA A 258 13.17 2.86 2.19
N LEU A 259 12.92 3.92 2.94
CA LEU A 259 13.93 4.53 3.82
C LEU A 259 14.36 3.60 4.94
N VAL A 260 13.41 2.88 5.57
CA VAL A 260 13.70 1.87 6.59
C VAL A 260 14.53 0.72 6.00
N ALA A 261 14.15 0.20 4.83
CA ALA A 261 14.89 -0.86 4.14
C ALA A 261 16.32 -0.43 3.78
N ALA A 262 16.49 0.80 3.27
CA ALA A 262 17.81 1.37 2.97
C ALA A 262 18.64 1.55 4.24
N GLY A 263 18.04 1.98 5.34
CA GLY A 263 18.69 2.06 6.66
C GLY A 263 19.21 0.71 7.12
N ILE A 264 18.38 -0.35 7.06
CA ILE A 264 18.76 -1.71 7.42
C ILE A 264 19.97 -2.18 6.58
N ALA A 265 19.92 -1.94 5.27
CA ALA A 265 21.03 -2.27 4.36
C ALA A 265 22.33 -1.52 4.71
N ALA A 266 22.22 -0.29 5.22
CA ALA A 266 23.33 0.53 5.69
C ALA A 266 23.74 0.25 7.16
N GLY A 267 23.02 -0.61 7.89
CA GLY A 267 23.23 -0.88 9.31
C GLY A 267 22.86 0.30 10.22
N ARG A 268 21.90 1.13 9.83
CA ARG A 268 21.46 2.35 10.50
C ARG A 268 19.96 2.34 10.80
N HIS A 269 19.56 2.98 11.88
CA HIS A 269 18.17 3.35 12.11
C HIS A 269 17.86 4.64 11.35
N VAL A 270 16.73 4.68 10.64
CA VAL A 270 16.27 5.88 9.96
C VAL A 270 15.09 6.45 10.70
N ASN A 271 15.24 7.69 11.17
CA ASN A 271 14.18 8.50 11.74
C ASN A 271 13.60 9.38 10.64
N VAL A 272 12.35 9.16 10.26
CA VAL A 272 11.67 9.96 9.25
C VAL A 272 10.95 11.12 9.88
N HIS A 273 11.31 12.35 9.48
CA HIS A 273 10.69 13.60 9.92
C HIS A 273 9.79 14.14 8.81
N LEU A 274 8.48 14.04 9.00
CA LEU A 274 7.50 14.62 8.07
C LEU A 274 7.44 16.14 8.27
N ILE A 275 7.83 16.89 7.24
CA ILE A 275 7.86 18.36 7.24
C ILE A 275 6.80 18.88 6.30
N ASP A 276 5.93 19.79 6.80
CA ASP A 276 4.94 20.44 5.95
C ASP A 276 5.60 21.45 5.02
N GLY A 277 5.53 21.18 3.72
CA GLY A 277 6.07 22.08 2.71
C GLY A 277 5.33 23.43 2.61
N GLU A 278 4.12 23.56 3.15
CA GLU A 278 3.44 24.86 3.20
C GLU A 278 4.03 25.78 4.24
N GLU A 279 4.60 25.23 5.30
CA GLU A 279 5.23 25.99 6.38
C GLU A 279 6.72 26.24 6.14
N LEU A 280 7.33 25.52 5.20
CA LEU A 280 8.76 25.65 4.90
C LEU A 280 9.02 26.82 3.94
N THR A 281 9.97 27.66 4.31
CA THR A 281 10.40 28.85 3.55
C THR A 281 11.91 28.98 3.61
N ASP A 282 12.51 29.77 2.72
CA ASP A 282 13.96 30.09 2.77
C ASP A 282 14.39 30.66 4.12
N LYS A 283 13.51 31.40 4.83
CA LYS A 283 13.83 32.05 6.10
C LYS A 283 13.92 31.07 7.27
N ASN A 284 13.21 29.96 7.22
CA ASN A 284 13.21 28.97 8.30
C ASN A 284 13.88 27.64 7.93
N ALA A 285 14.34 27.49 6.69
CA ALA A 285 14.94 26.25 6.18
C ALA A 285 16.09 25.74 7.05
N GLU A 286 17.04 26.63 7.43
CA GLU A 286 18.13 26.29 8.32
C GLU A 286 17.67 25.78 9.69
N LYS A 287 16.64 26.40 10.26
CA LYS A 287 16.09 25.97 11.56
C LYS A 287 15.42 24.60 11.47
N VAL A 288 14.73 24.32 10.36
CA VAL A 288 13.91 23.11 10.18
C VAL A 288 14.75 21.94 9.66
N LEU A 289 15.68 22.20 8.75
CA LEU A 289 16.43 21.17 8.02
C LEU A 289 17.89 21.02 8.48
N GLY A 290 18.39 21.96 9.30
CA GLY A 290 19.81 22.02 9.64
C GLY A 290 20.37 20.85 10.45
N ALA A 291 19.49 20.06 11.08
CA ALA A 291 19.86 18.84 11.80
C ALA A 291 19.64 17.56 11.00
N MET A 292 19.18 17.65 9.76
CA MET A 292 18.85 16.49 8.93
C MET A 292 20.06 15.97 8.17
N ASP A 293 20.26 14.67 8.17
CA ASP A 293 21.31 13.99 7.41
C ASP A 293 20.98 13.86 5.92
N GLY A 294 19.70 13.95 5.57
CA GLY A 294 19.22 13.91 4.19
C GLY A 294 17.83 14.52 4.04
N ILE A 295 17.52 14.94 2.82
CA ILE A 295 16.23 15.55 2.48
C ILE A 295 15.61 14.78 1.29
N LEU A 296 14.40 14.28 1.48
CA LEU A 296 13.58 13.67 0.44
C LEU A 296 12.36 14.57 0.20
N VAL A 297 12.10 14.86 -1.08
CA VAL A 297 10.90 15.59 -1.48
C VAL A 297 10.02 14.67 -2.33
N PRO A 298 8.87 14.22 -1.82
CA PRO A 298 7.99 13.29 -2.50
C PRO A 298 7.17 13.95 -3.61
N GLY A 299 6.50 13.10 -4.39
CA GLY A 299 5.54 13.47 -5.39
C GLY A 299 4.32 14.23 -4.87
N GLY A 300 3.41 14.54 -5.76
CA GLY A 300 2.15 15.23 -5.51
C GLY A 300 1.71 16.01 -6.75
N PHE A 301 0.53 16.62 -6.69
CA PHE A 301 -0.04 17.44 -7.76
C PHE A 301 -0.48 18.81 -7.24
N GLY A 302 -0.48 19.82 -8.11
CA GLY A 302 -0.92 21.16 -7.81
C GLY A 302 0.09 22.01 -7.04
N ALA A 303 -0.15 23.32 -7.01
CA ALA A 303 0.79 24.34 -6.52
C ALA A 303 0.98 24.34 -5.00
N ARG A 304 0.09 23.70 -4.23
CA ARG A 304 0.19 23.67 -2.77
C ARG A 304 1.50 23.06 -2.29
N ALA A 305 2.21 23.72 -1.39
CA ALA A 305 3.52 23.35 -0.86
C ALA A 305 4.69 23.35 -1.88
N PHE A 306 4.47 23.79 -3.14
CA PHE A 306 5.52 23.74 -4.17
C PHE A 306 6.71 24.65 -3.86
N GLU A 307 6.47 25.88 -3.37
CA GLU A 307 7.53 26.80 -3.01
C GLU A 307 8.37 26.29 -1.81
N GLY A 308 7.76 25.62 -0.84
CA GLY A 308 8.52 24.98 0.25
C GLY A 308 9.35 23.79 -0.23
N LYS A 309 8.89 23.06 -1.24
CA LYS A 309 9.69 22.01 -1.90
C LYS A 309 10.89 22.60 -2.64
N ILE A 310 10.72 23.76 -3.29
CA ILE A 310 11.82 24.53 -3.91
C ILE A 310 12.81 24.99 -2.84
N ALA A 311 12.32 25.53 -1.71
CA ALA A 311 13.16 25.94 -0.60
C ALA A 311 13.98 24.78 -0.01
N ALA A 312 13.37 23.59 0.12
CA ALA A 312 14.08 22.38 0.55
C ALA A 312 15.20 21.98 -0.41
N ALA A 313 14.92 21.99 -1.72
CA ALA A 313 15.91 21.67 -2.75
C ALA A 313 17.06 22.69 -2.79
N ARG A 314 16.75 23.98 -2.64
CA ARG A 314 17.73 25.07 -2.52
C ARG A 314 18.63 24.86 -1.30
N TYR A 315 18.03 24.66 -0.13
CA TYR A 315 18.75 24.43 1.10
C TYR A 315 19.71 23.24 0.98
N ALA A 316 19.24 22.11 0.46
CA ALA A 316 20.04 20.91 0.25
C ALA A 316 21.26 21.20 -0.65
N ARG A 317 21.05 21.90 -1.76
CA ARG A 317 22.13 22.27 -2.72
C ARG A 317 23.16 23.21 -2.10
N GLU A 318 22.72 24.24 -1.39
CA GLU A 318 23.59 25.26 -0.82
C GLU A 318 24.40 24.74 0.37
N ASN A 319 23.84 23.81 1.15
CA ASN A 319 24.48 23.24 2.33
C ASN A 319 25.08 21.84 2.10
N ASN A 320 25.08 21.36 0.84
CA ASN A 320 25.61 20.05 0.46
C ASN A 320 24.97 18.87 1.24
N VAL A 321 23.67 18.96 1.58
CA VAL A 321 22.91 17.91 2.19
C VAL A 321 22.44 16.92 1.09
N PRO A 322 22.55 15.59 1.29
CA PRO A 322 21.98 14.61 0.37
C PRO A 322 20.50 14.88 0.07
N PHE A 323 20.15 14.87 -1.21
CA PHE A 323 18.80 15.20 -1.67
C PHE A 323 18.29 14.17 -2.67
N LEU A 324 17.02 13.76 -2.49
CA LEU A 324 16.26 12.98 -3.46
C LEU A 324 14.90 13.63 -3.72
N GLY A 325 14.65 13.98 -4.98
CA GLY A 325 13.34 14.46 -5.44
C GLY A 325 12.62 13.38 -6.25
N ILE A 326 11.40 13.04 -5.86
CA ILE A 326 10.57 12.04 -6.54
C ILE A 326 9.40 12.78 -7.22
N CYS A 327 9.18 12.55 -8.55
CA CYS A 327 8.09 13.15 -9.31
C CYS A 327 8.07 14.68 -9.14
N LEU A 328 7.06 15.27 -8.51
CA LEU A 328 6.99 16.71 -8.23
C LEU A 328 8.21 17.22 -7.45
N GLY A 329 8.83 16.38 -6.62
CA GLY A 329 10.06 16.73 -5.90
C GLY A 329 11.26 16.92 -6.83
N LEU A 330 11.39 16.11 -7.87
CA LEU A 330 12.37 16.31 -8.94
C LEU A 330 12.09 17.62 -9.69
N GLN A 331 10.84 17.87 -10.05
CA GLN A 331 10.42 19.10 -10.75
C GLN A 331 10.74 20.35 -9.91
N ALA A 332 10.47 20.31 -8.59
CA ALA A 332 10.83 21.39 -7.68
C ALA A 332 12.34 21.66 -7.64
N ALA A 333 13.17 20.60 -7.66
CA ALA A 333 14.62 20.72 -7.74
C ALA A 333 15.09 21.35 -9.06
N VAL A 334 14.48 20.96 -10.19
CA VAL A 334 14.76 21.58 -11.49
C VAL A 334 14.38 23.06 -11.49
N CYS A 335 13.20 23.42 -10.95
CA CYS A 335 12.78 24.81 -10.84
C CYS A 335 13.71 25.63 -9.92
N SER A 336 14.12 25.05 -8.77
CA SER A 336 15.12 25.68 -7.90
C SER A 336 16.43 25.95 -8.62
N PHE A 337 16.95 24.97 -9.34
CA PHE A 337 18.20 25.13 -10.10
C PHE A 337 18.05 26.17 -11.21
N ALA A 338 16.95 26.16 -11.94
CA ALA A 338 16.67 27.14 -13.00
C ALA A 338 16.63 28.57 -12.46
N ARG A 339 15.97 28.79 -11.32
CA ARG A 339 15.87 30.10 -10.67
C ARG A 339 17.22 30.58 -10.15
N ASP A 340 17.91 29.75 -9.39
CA ASP A 340 19.06 30.16 -8.58
C ASP A 340 20.39 30.08 -9.31
N VAL A 341 20.54 29.13 -10.25
CA VAL A 341 21.80 28.88 -10.95
C VAL A 341 21.76 29.38 -12.39
N CYS A 342 20.63 29.18 -13.08
CA CYS A 342 20.50 29.63 -14.47
C CYS A 342 19.95 31.06 -14.59
N GLY A 343 19.52 31.69 -13.49
CA GLY A 343 19.00 33.06 -13.50
C GLY A 343 17.65 33.24 -14.19
N LEU A 344 16.86 32.16 -14.30
CA LEU A 344 15.52 32.17 -14.86
C LEU A 344 14.51 32.56 -13.76
N GLU A 345 14.38 33.83 -13.48
CA GLU A 345 13.54 34.34 -12.40
C GLU A 345 12.09 33.82 -12.52
N GLY A 346 11.54 33.31 -11.45
CA GLY A 346 10.18 32.78 -11.41
C GLY A 346 9.95 31.45 -12.15
N ALA A 347 10.99 30.79 -12.68
CA ALA A 347 10.84 29.53 -13.42
C ALA A 347 9.99 28.51 -12.66
N THR A 348 9.03 27.87 -13.37
CA THR A 348 8.07 26.93 -12.75
C THR A 348 7.67 25.82 -13.74
N SER A 349 6.67 25.02 -13.36
CA SER A 349 6.06 23.99 -14.21
C SER A 349 4.85 24.54 -14.97
N ALA A 350 4.64 24.07 -16.19
CA ALA A 350 3.42 24.34 -16.97
C ALA A 350 2.14 23.86 -16.28
N GLU A 351 2.24 22.91 -15.35
CA GLU A 351 1.11 22.51 -14.47
C GLU A 351 0.51 23.70 -13.72
N PHE A 352 1.28 24.76 -13.50
CA PHE A 352 0.85 25.96 -12.76
C PHE A 352 0.64 27.19 -13.64
N ALA A 353 0.52 26.97 -14.96
CA ALA A 353 0.40 28.06 -15.95
C ALA A 353 -0.73 29.05 -15.66
N ASP A 354 -1.89 28.54 -15.20
CA ASP A 354 -3.08 29.36 -14.89
C ASP A 354 -2.85 30.37 -13.74
N ALA A 355 -1.89 30.09 -12.86
CA ALA A 355 -1.55 30.93 -11.71
C ALA A 355 -0.26 31.73 -11.94
N ALA A 356 0.47 31.46 -13.03
CA ALA A 356 1.77 32.06 -13.29
C ALA A 356 1.61 33.43 -13.98
N PRO A 357 2.43 34.45 -13.62
CA PRO A 357 2.47 35.73 -14.34
C PRO A 357 2.83 35.57 -15.83
N GLU A 358 2.37 36.50 -16.66
CA GLU A 358 2.74 36.53 -18.09
C GLU A 358 4.26 36.63 -18.28
N GLY A 359 4.83 35.77 -19.15
CA GLY A 359 6.26 35.71 -19.40
C GLY A 359 7.05 34.83 -18.41
N THR A 360 6.39 34.13 -17.52
CA THR A 360 7.03 33.12 -16.63
C THR A 360 7.71 32.01 -17.47
N PRO A 361 9.00 31.71 -17.24
CA PRO A 361 9.66 30.59 -17.93
C PRO A 361 9.16 29.26 -17.38
N PHE A 362 8.58 28.42 -18.25
CA PHE A 362 8.25 27.03 -17.89
C PHE A 362 9.47 26.13 -18.21
N VAL A 363 10.00 25.45 -17.19
CA VAL A 363 11.13 24.53 -17.31
C VAL A 363 10.71 23.06 -17.17
N ILE A 364 9.46 22.84 -16.82
CA ILE A 364 8.77 21.55 -16.86
C ILE A 364 7.52 21.75 -17.69
N ASP A 365 7.26 20.82 -18.62
CA ASP A 365 6.11 20.88 -19.51
C ASP A 365 5.24 19.63 -19.36
N LEU A 366 4.03 19.68 -19.95
CA LEU A 366 3.10 18.56 -19.99
C LEU A 366 3.60 17.50 -20.96
N MET A 367 3.40 16.24 -20.65
CA MET A 367 3.62 15.15 -21.59
C MET A 367 2.52 15.16 -22.67
N PRO A 368 2.85 14.92 -23.96
CA PRO A 368 1.85 14.93 -25.02
C PRO A 368 0.66 14.01 -24.76
N GLU A 369 0.88 12.86 -24.09
CA GLU A 369 -0.16 11.90 -23.74
C GLU A 369 -1.07 12.39 -22.60
N GLN A 370 -0.74 13.52 -21.94
CA GLN A 370 -1.47 14.11 -20.83
C GLN A 370 -2.24 15.39 -21.20
N GLU A 371 -2.11 15.86 -22.43
CA GLU A 371 -2.72 17.16 -22.87
C GLU A 371 -4.25 17.10 -22.93
N ASP A 372 -4.85 15.94 -23.29
CA ASP A 372 -6.29 15.77 -23.51
C ASP A 372 -7.00 14.94 -22.41
N VAL A 373 -6.42 14.81 -21.22
CA VAL A 373 -7.01 14.03 -20.15
C VAL A 373 -8.12 14.79 -19.43
N GLU A 374 -9.38 14.41 -19.70
CA GLU A 374 -10.58 14.96 -19.03
C GLU A 374 -10.83 14.27 -17.67
N ASP A 375 -10.77 12.94 -17.63
CA ASP A 375 -10.98 12.13 -16.42
C ASP A 375 -9.67 11.99 -15.63
N LYS A 376 -9.49 12.81 -14.59
CA LYS A 376 -8.25 12.84 -13.78
C LYS A 376 -8.14 11.73 -12.75
N GLY A 377 -9.14 10.91 -12.58
CA GLY A 377 -9.12 9.78 -11.64
C GLY A 377 -8.56 8.52 -12.30
N GLY A 378 -7.40 8.03 -11.83
CA GLY A 378 -6.77 6.81 -12.35
C GLY A 378 -5.94 7.01 -13.63
N THR A 379 -5.62 8.26 -14.01
CA THR A 379 -4.94 8.59 -15.28
C THR A 379 -3.75 9.53 -15.12
N MET A 380 -3.54 10.05 -13.90
CA MET A 380 -2.55 11.10 -13.65
C MET A 380 -1.17 10.56 -13.28
N ARG A 381 -1.05 9.25 -13.02
CA ARG A 381 0.22 8.61 -12.65
C ARG A 381 0.62 7.59 -13.70
N LEU A 382 1.92 7.55 -13.98
CA LEU A 382 2.51 6.57 -14.89
C LEU A 382 2.99 5.36 -14.10
N GLY A 383 2.93 4.17 -14.70
CA GLY A 383 3.58 2.97 -14.21
C GLY A 383 5.08 2.97 -14.48
N ALA A 384 5.65 1.81 -14.76
CA ALA A 384 7.05 1.68 -15.15
C ALA A 384 7.34 2.47 -16.43
N TYR A 385 8.40 3.27 -16.40
CA TYR A 385 8.85 4.07 -17.52
C TYR A 385 10.37 3.90 -17.70
N PRO A 386 10.84 3.45 -18.87
CA PRO A 386 12.25 3.15 -19.04
C PRO A 386 13.12 4.41 -18.91
N CYS A 387 14.09 4.37 -18.02
CA CYS A 387 15.05 5.46 -17.81
C CYS A 387 16.46 5.04 -18.19
N LYS A 388 17.05 5.75 -19.17
CA LYS A 388 18.46 5.56 -19.57
C LYS A 388 19.35 6.39 -18.64
N VAL A 389 20.11 5.72 -17.80
CA VAL A 389 20.99 6.36 -16.82
C VAL A 389 22.30 6.82 -17.47
N VAL A 390 22.69 8.08 -17.24
CA VAL A 390 23.92 8.64 -17.81
C VAL A 390 25.14 8.06 -17.09
N PRO A 391 26.09 7.41 -17.80
CA PRO A 391 27.28 6.83 -17.20
C PRO A 391 28.15 7.86 -16.47
N GLY A 392 28.80 7.43 -15.38
CA GLY A 392 29.69 8.28 -14.58
C GLY A 392 29.00 9.24 -13.61
N THR A 393 27.66 9.20 -13.53
CA THR A 393 26.88 9.96 -12.56
C THR A 393 26.70 9.20 -11.24
N ARG A 394 26.33 9.93 -10.18
CA ARG A 394 25.94 9.30 -8.89
C ARG A 394 24.72 8.41 -9.05
N ALA A 395 23.78 8.77 -9.93
CA ALA A 395 22.61 7.95 -10.27
C ALA A 395 23.06 6.62 -10.88
N ALA A 396 24.00 6.63 -11.84
CA ALA A 396 24.54 5.41 -12.43
C ALA A 396 25.23 4.50 -11.39
N ALA A 397 25.92 5.08 -10.43
CA ALA A 397 26.53 4.33 -9.33
C ALA A 397 25.48 3.74 -8.37
N ALA A 398 24.38 4.44 -8.14
CA ALA A 398 23.29 3.99 -7.24
C ALA A 398 22.45 2.87 -7.86
N TYR A 399 22.09 3.00 -9.14
CA TYR A 399 21.29 1.97 -9.83
C TYR A 399 22.12 0.75 -10.24
N GLY A 400 23.41 0.94 -10.59
CA GLY A 400 24.29 -0.14 -11.06
C GLY A 400 24.01 -0.64 -12.47
N GLU A 401 22.97 -0.16 -13.12
CA GLU A 401 22.51 -0.56 -14.46
C GLU A 401 22.32 0.65 -15.38
N PRO A 402 22.52 0.47 -16.70
CA PRO A 402 22.40 1.57 -17.66
C PRO A 402 20.96 1.91 -18.07
N LEU A 403 20.03 1.01 -17.80
CA LEU A 403 18.58 1.15 -18.05
C LEU A 403 17.84 0.64 -16.82
N VAL A 404 17.00 1.46 -16.29
CA VAL A 404 16.17 1.17 -15.13
C VAL A 404 14.72 1.57 -15.38
#